data_32122d69b4113ce04ab4d41fe58d68aa
#
_entry.id   32122d69b4113ce04ab4d41fe58d68aa
#
_cell.length_a   1.000
_cell.length_b   1.000
_cell.length_c   1.000
_cell.angle_alpha   90.00
_cell.angle_beta   90.00
_cell.angle_gamma   90.00
#
_symmetry.space_group_name_H-M   'P 1'
#
loop_
_entity.id
_entity.type
_entity.pdbx_description
1 polymer ?
#
loop_
_entity_poly.entity_id
_entity_poly.type
_entity_poly.pdbx_seq_one_letter_code
_entity_poly.pdbx_strand_id
1 'polypeptide(L)'
;MRKKFLLLLALLFLLAGVIFILPAVRDHAPEQTKESATEETESTTETESETPTETETESETETEETTEEETESPGDPVDREKVETHLIIASDTHYMSPSMTDYGAAFDSLVNSNDGKVIRYQPQLWQAFKSEVLAANPDALILSGDLSLNGEKANHLEFAEKLREIEEAGVPVYVIPGNHDINKPDAGEYFGDQRTDVESVTSEEFREIYADFGYNEAKSEAPDSLSYLVELNDTTWLMMLDTTVCEPENEVYGEIKEGTLEWMEECLKEAYAEGITVIPVGHHNLQRLSRVYVEECVIENCDEVLELFERYLTPVYFSGHLHTQKVMKHLTEPGMDSDTYGIWEIVSNSLILPPCQYGTVTLNTDGSIDYLAKIVKVSSWAAANGETDENLLDFSSYTENYLQTVLKNQIARKLEDVPKELREVMVDFYTDLYKDYYAGVPISYSEKKNEFGYGLWVRYMDPSTEFRQLDGMMRDSISANNHAEIPNPIHLKRP
;
A
#
# COMPACT_ATOMS: atom_id res chain seq x y z
N MET A 1 9.17 -19.68 -27.72
CA MET A 1 8.59 -20.75 -26.89
C MET A 1 8.53 -20.39 -25.39
N ARG A 2 9.44 -19.62 -24.83
CA ARG A 2 9.40 -19.19 -23.41
C ARG A 2 8.26 -18.20 -23.07
N LYS A 3 7.95 -17.24 -23.97
CA LYS A 3 6.84 -16.27 -23.77
C LYS A 3 5.44 -16.92 -23.78
N LYS A 4 5.24 -18.01 -24.51
CA LYS A 4 3.93 -18.72 -24.51
C LYS A 4 3.73 -19.61 -23.27
N PHE A 5 4.81 -19.97 -22.59
CA PHE A 5 4.73 -20.76 -21.36
C PHE A 5 4.39 -19.89 -20.14
N LEU A 6 4.89 -18.65 -20.12
CA LEU A 6 4.55 -17.66 -19.09
C LEU A 6 3.09 -17.19 -19.21
N LEU A 7 2.57 -17.01 -20.43
CA LEU A 7 1.16 -16.65 -20.64
C LEU A 7 0.21 -17.78 -20.21
N LEU A 8 0.63 -19.05 -20.30
CA LEU A 8 -0.20 -20.18 -19.87
C LEU A 8 -0.22 -20.36 -18.36
N LEU A 9 0.84 -19.94 -17.66
CA LEU A 9 0.85 -19.90 -16.19
C LEU A 9 -0.03 -18.74 -15.67
N ALA A 10 0.05 -17.57 -16.27
CA ALA A 10 -0.79 -16.42 -15.91
C ALA A 10 -2.30 -16.74 -16.09
N LEU A 11 -2.68 -17.46 -17.16
CA LEU A 11 -4.08 -17.86 -17.38
C LEU A 11 -4.58 -18.91 -16.37
N LEU A 12 -3.68 -19.72 -15.80
CA LEU A 12 -4.05 -20.70 -14.76
C LEU A 12 -4.22 -20.06 -13.38
N PHE A 13 -3.60 -18.90 -13.13
CA PHE A 13 -3.76 -18.13 -11.89
C PHE A 13 -5.01 -17.24 -11.92
N LEU A 14 -5.41 -16.74 -13.09
CA LEU A 14 -6.66 -15.96 -13.28
C LEU A 14 -7.94 -16.77 -13.00
N LEU A 15 -7.89 -18.09 -13.09
CA LEU A 15 -9.04 -18.97 -12.78
C LEU A 15 -9.16 -19.33 -11.29
N ALA A 16 -8.19 -18.97 -10.46
CA ALA A 16 -8.19 -19.33 -9.04
C ALA A 16 -8.54 -18.18 -8.08
N GLY A 17 -8.71 -16.94 -8.57
CA GLY A 17 -9.18 -15.79 -7.77
C GLY A 17 -8.31 -15.45 -6.53
N VAL A 18 -7.06 -15.94 -6.49
CA VAL A 18 -6.15 -15.73 -5.37
C VAL A 18 -4.87 -15.15 -5.92
N ILE A 19 -4.71 -13.85 -5.82
CA ILE A 19 -3.40 -13.22 -5.97
C ILE A 19 -2.61 -13.52 -4.68
N PHE A 20 -2.09 -14.73 -4.54
CA PHE A 20 -0.90 -14.94 -3.76
C PHE A 20 0.25 -14.39 -4.61
N ILE A 21 0.73 -13.22 -4.28
CA ILE A 21 1.95 -12.67 -4.83
C ILE A 21 3.08 -13.61 -4.39
N LEU A 22 3.47 -14.52 -5.28
CA LEU A 22 4.62 -15.39 -5.05
C LEU A 22 5.86 -14.59 -5.44
N PRO A 23 6.75 -14.25 -4.51
CA PRO A 23 8.04 -13.68 -4.88
C PRO A 23 8.81 -14.69 -5.70
N ALA A 24 9.15 -14.34 -6.93
CA ALA A 24 10.12 -15.07 -7.73
C ALA A 24 11.51 -14.83 -7.12
N VAL A 25 11.92 -15.68 -6.19
CA VAL A 25 13.27 -15.66 -5.63
C VAL A 25 14.26 -15.85 -6.79
N ARG A 26 14.88 -14.78 -7.24
CA ARG A 26 16.12 -14.86 -8.00
C ARG A 26 17.23 -15.14 -7.00
N ASP A 27 17.68 -16.41 -6.94
CA ASP A 27 18.88 -16.81 -6.27
C ASP A 27 20.09 -16.05 -6.84
N HIS A 28 20.48 -14.97 -6.20
CA HIS A 28 21.82 -14.44 -6.31
C HIS A 28 22.67 -15.13 -5.24
N ALA A 29 23.27 -16.28 -5.61
CA ALA A 29 24.34 -16.88 -4.85
C ALA A 29 25.58 -15.99 -4.95
N PRO A 30 26.26 -15.67 -3.81
CA PRO A 30 27.55 -15.01 -3.86
C PRO A 30 28.59 -15.97 -4.45
N GLU A 31 29.33 -15.51 -5.43
CA GLU A 31 30.52 -16.20 -5.95
C GLU A 31 31.52 -16.46 -4.83
N GLN A 32 31.63 -17.71 -4.43
CA GLN A 32 32.74 -18.16 -3.60
C GLN A 32 33.99 -18.26 -4.47
N THR A 33 34.97 -17.42 -4.23
CA THR A 33 36.37 -17.58 -4.64
C THR A 33 36.90 -18.92 -4.15
N LYS A 34 37.13 -19.84 -5.09
CA LYS A 34 37.92 -21.04 -4.85
C LYS A 34 39.38 -20.71 -5.03
N GLU A 35 40.14 -20.68 -3.93
CA GLU A 35 41.56 -20.99 -3.95
C GLU A 35 41.75 -22.45 -4.37
N SER A 36 42.57 -22.67 -5.39
CA SER A 36 43.10 -23.97 -5.73
C SER A 36 44.61 -23.90 -5.80
N ALA A 37 45.21 -24.76 -5.02
CA ALA A 37 46.64 -24.94 -4.88
C ALA A 37 47.27 -25.53 -6.15
N THR A 38 48.49 -25.11 -6.31
CA THR A 38 49.63 -25.55 -7.13
C THR A 38 49.71 -27.01 -7.51
N GLU A 39 50.13 -27.27 -8.77
CA GLU A 39 51.19 -28.21 -9.09
C GLU A 39 51.91 -27.78 -10.38
N GLU A 40 53.26 -27.80 -10.28
CA GLU A 40 54.26 -27.42 -11.27
C GLU A 40 54.33 -28.42 -12.42
N THR A 41 54.67 -27.93 -13.63
CA THR A 41 55.74 -28.56 -14.43
C THR A 41 56.21 -27.60 -15.53
N GLU A 42 57.54 -27.56 -15.61
CA GLU A 42 58.38 -26.78 -16.56
C GLU A 42 58.17 -27.11 -18.03
N SER A 43 58.44 -26.15 -18.92
CA SER A 43 59.42 -26.27 -20.01
C SER A 43 59.49 -24.99 -20.87
N THR A 44 60.62 -24.37 -20.81
CA THR A 44 61.43 -23.57 -21.76
C THR A 44 60.99 -23.47 -23.22
N THR A 45 61.09 -22.28 -23.84
CA THR A 45 62.20 -21.75 -24.69
C THR A 45 61.83 -20.42 -25.34
N GLU A 46 62.68 -19.42 -25.16
CA GLU A 46 63.28 -18.40 -26.04
C GLU A 46 62.59 -18.12 -27.41
N THR A 47 62.45 -16.90 -27.93
CA THR A 47 63.50 -15.90 -28.29
C THR A 47 62.85 -14.69 -28.99
N GLU A 48 63.43 -13.49 -28.76
CA GLU A 48 63.66 -12.29 -29.63
C GLU A 48 62.48 -11.46 -30.15
N SER A 49 62.42 -10.22 -29.71
CA SER A 49 63.01 -8.98 -30.25
C SER A 49 62.33 -8.46 -31.54
N GLU A 50 61.73 -7.32 -31.43
CA GLU A 50 62.04 -6.09 -32.17
C GLU A 50 61.00 -4.97 -31.88
N THR A 51 61.52 -3.85 -31.38
CA THR A 51 60.88 -2.55 -31.46
C THR A 51 61.31 -1.90 -32.79
N PRO A 52 60.48 -1.12 -33.49
CA PRO A 52 60.63 0.32 -33.27
C PRO A 52 59.38 1.19 -33.51
N THR A 53 59.49 2.37 -32.90
CA THR A 53 59.20 3.71 -33.42
C THR A 53 57.80 4.28 -33.24
N GLU A 54 57.84 5.33 -32.47
CA GLU A 54 56.85 6.37 -32.15
C GLU A 54 56.14 6.93 -33.41
N THR A 55 54.82 7.20 -33.20
CA THR A 55 54.17 8.35 -33.84
C THR A 55 53.17 8.91 -32.82
N GLU A 56 53.48 10.06 -32.28
CA GLU A 56 52.57 10.89 -31.50
C GLU A 56 51.35 11.27 -32.34
N THR A 57 50.18 10.98 -31.79
CA THR A 57 48.96 11.66 -32.21
C THR A 57 48.28 12.11 -30.91
N GLU A 58 48.34 13.41 -30.68
CA GLU A 58 47.60 14.09 -29.65
C GLU A 58 46.08 13.80 -29.87
N SER A 59 45.49 13.10 -28.92
CA SER A 59 44.05 13.00 -28.77
C SER A 59 43.68 13.88 -27.58
N GLU A 60 43.09 15.01 -27.87
CA GLU A 60 42.40 15.84 -26.87
C GLU A 60 41.33 14.99 -26.20
N THR A 61 41.56 14.64 -24.95
CA THR A 61 40.53 14.08 -24.09
C THR A 61 39.74 15.24 -23.53
N GLU A 62 38.60 15.55 -24.10
CA GLU A 62 37.58 16.33 -23.43
C GLU A 62 37.17 15.55 -22.17
N THR A 63 37.61 16.02 -21.03
CA THR A 63 37.07 15.65 -19.74
C THR A 63 35.70 16.32 -19.64
N GLU A 64 34.64 15.58 -19.85
CA GLU A 64 33.32 15.98 -19.35
C GLU A 64 33.46 16.09 -17.83
N GLU A 65 33.58 17.30 -17.31
CA GLU A 65 33.25 17.62 -15.93
C GLU A 65 31.76 17.38 -15.78
N THR A 66 31.38 16.20 -15.28
CA THR A 66 30.11 16.03 -14.58
C THR A 66 30.20 16.95 -13.37
N THR A 67 29.61 18.13 -13.49
CA THR A 67 29.22 18.93 -12.34
C THR A 67 28.17 18.10 -11.59
N GLU A 68 28.60 17.40 -10.53
CA GLU A 68 27.70 17.04 -9.44
C GLU A 68 27.15 18.38 -8.93
N GLU A 69 25.91 18.68 -9.24
CA GLU A 69 25.18 19.74 -8.55
C GLU A 69 25.14 19.31 -7.07
N GLU A 70 25.99 19.94 -6.25
CA GLU A 70 25.84 19.88 -4.81
C GLU A 70 24.45 20.43 -4.51
N THR A 71 23.49 19.53 -4.22
CA THR A 71 22.17 19.91 -3.75
C THR A 71 22.35 20.68 -2.44
N GLU A 72 22.20 22.01 -2.50
CA GLU A 72 22.29 22.88 -1.32
C GLU A 72 21.28 22.38 -0.28
N SER A 73 21.78 22.04 0.90
CA SER A 73 20.92 21.69 2.03
C SER A 73 19.95 22.84 2.30
N PRO A 74 18.63 22.57 2.43
CA PRO A 74 17.68 23.63 2.75
C PRO A 74 18.09 24.29 4.06
N GLY A 75 17.87 25.62 4.18
CA GLY A 75 18.15 26.39 5.38
C GLY A 75 17.46 25.83 6.63
N ASP A 76 17.50 26.58 7.74
CA ASP A 76 16.75 26.18 8.93
C ASP A 76 15.23 26.27 8.64
N PRO A 77 14.43 25.30 9.10
CA PRO A 77 12.98 25.31 8.90
C PRO A 77 12.33 26.47 9.65
N VAL A 78 11.28 27.02 9.08
CA VAL A 78 10.46 28.03 9.73
C VAL A 78 9.53 27.35 10.74
N ASP A 79 9.75 27.61 12.03
CA ASP A 79 8.86 27.16 13.09
C ASP A 79 7.72 28.17 13.28
N ARG A 80 6.48 27.71 13.10
CA ARG A 80 5.26 28.51 13.29
C ARG A 80 4.16 27.67 13.91
N GLU A 81 3.31 28.32 14.69
CA GLU A 81 2.10 27.69 15.23
C GLU A 81 1.20 27.21 14.07
N LYS A 82 0.71 25.98 14.17
CA LYS A 82 -0.12 25.34 13.16
C LYS A 82 -1.60 25.58 13.41
N VAL A 83 -2.40 25.51 12.37
CA VAL A 83 -3.84 25.39 12.47
C VAL A 83 -4.18 23.94 12.83
N GLU A 84 -4.93 23.75 13.92
CA GLU A 84 -5.44 22.40 14.27
C GLU A 84 -6.30 21.88 13.11
N THR A 85 -5.99 20.68 12.62
CA THR A 85 -6.61 20.12 11.43
C THR A 85 -7.00 18.66 11.68
N HIS A 86 -8.25 18.31 11.37
CA HIS A 86 -8.79 16.98 11.56
C HIS A 86 -9.07 16.31 10.22
N LEU A 87 -8.44 15.15 9.97
CA LEU A 87 -8.59 14.39 8.74
C LEU A 87 -9.18 13.01 9.04
N ILE A 88 -9.92 12.49 8.07
CA ILE A 88 -10.27 11.07 8.00
C ILE A 88 -9.58 10.49 6.76
N ILE A 89 -8.89 9.36 6.94
CA ILE A 89 -8.22 8.64 5.86
C ILE A 89 -8.79 7.23 5.77
N ALA A 90 -9.23 6.84 4.58
CA ALA A 90 -9.60 5.47 4.25
C ALA A 90 -8.92 5.03 2.96
N SER A 91 -8.77 3.74 2.77
CA SER A 91 -8.11 3.14 1.61
C SER A 91 -8.86 1.90 1.14
N ASP A 92 -8.58 1.50 -0.11
CA ASP A 92 -8.97 0.20 -0.62
C ASP A 92 -10.47 -0.07 -0.41
N THR A 93 -11.30 0.88 -0.88
CA THR A 93 -12.76 0.76 -0.77
C THR A 93 -13.31 -0.31 -1.71
N HIS A 94 -12.60 -0.60 -2.81
CA HIS A 94 -12.96 -1.57 -3.83
C HIS A 94 -14.46 -1.57 -4.12
N TYR A 95 -15.00 -0.37 -4.39
CA TYR A 95 -16.43 -0.18 -4.56
C TYR A 95 -16.97 -0.97 -5.75
N MET A 96 -18.04 -1.71 -5.51
CA MET A 96 -18.81 -2.41 -6.53
C MET A 96 -20.24 -1.88 -6.54
N SER A 97 -20.63 -1.28 -7.68
CA SER A 97 -22.01 -0.81 -7.88
C SER A 97 -23.01 -1.96 -7.85
N PRO A 98 -24.13 -1.82 -7.14
CA PRO A 98 -25.24 -2.76 -7.24
C PRO A 98 -25.77 -2.97 -8.68
N SER A 99 -25.50 -2.04 -9.60
CA SER A 99 -25.85 -2.19 -11.01
C SER A 99 -25.00 -3.18 -11.78
N MET A 100 -23.86 -3.62 -11.22
CA MET A 100 -22.91 -4.56 -11.81
C MET A 100 -23.22 -6.01 -11.48
N THR A 101 -24.32 -6.29 -10.78
CA THR A 101 -24.69 -7.64 -10.36
C THR A 101 -26.19 -7.82 -10.17
N ASP A 102 -26.67 -9.03 -10.36
CA ASP A 102 -28.02 -9.45 -9.94
C ASP A 102 -27.97 -10.26 -8.63
N TYR A 103 -26.81 -10.30 -7.97
CA TYR A 103 -26.57 -11.14 -6.78
C TYR A 103 -26.74 -12.63 -7.00
N GLY A 104 -26.60 -13.10 -8.25
CA GLY A 104 -26.72 -14.49 -8.69
C GLY A 104 -25.46 -15.32 -8.43
N ALA A 105 -25.37 -16.48 -9.11
CA ALA A 105 -24.31 -17.45 -8.90
C ALA A 105 -22.90 -16.90 -9.26
N ALA A 106 -22.78 -16.01 -10.25
CA ALA A 106 -21.53 -15.39 -10.61
C ALA A 106 -21.04 -14.46 -9.47
N PHE A 107 -21.93 -13.67 -8.88
CA PHE A 107 -21.63 -12.83 -7.72
C PHE A 107 -21.28 -13.69 -6.48
N ASP A 108 -22.01 -14.78 -6.23
CA ASP A 108 -21.66 -15.70 -5.14
C ASP A 108 -20.26 -16.31 -5.34
N SER A 109 -19.88 -16.59 -6.59
CA SER A 109 -18.54 -17.06 -6.92
C SER A 109 -17.48 -16.00 -6.60
N LEU A 110 -17.72 -14.73 -6.98
CA LEU A 110 -16.84 -13.60 -6.63
C LEU A 110 -16.67 -13.50 -5.10
N VAL A 111 -17.77 -13.47 -4.35
CA VAL A 111 -17.77 -13.36 -2.89
C VAL A 111 -17.02 -14.52 -2.22
N ASN A 112 -17.14 -15.74 -2.74
CA ASN A 112 -16.50 -16.92 -2.14
C ASN A 112 -15.06 -17.16 -2.59
N SER A 113 -14.57 -16.45 -3.62
CA SER A 113 -13.22 -16.63 -4.18
C SER A 113 -12.28 -15.46 -3.89
N ASN A 114 -12.78 -14.32 -3.36
CA ASN A 114 -11.96 -13.17 -3.02
C ASN A 114 -11.14 -13.41 -1.74
N ASP A 115 -10.36 -12.42 -1.36
CA ASP A 115 -9.44 -12.42 -0.22
C ASP A 115 -10.10 -12.11 1.15
N GLY A 116 -11.42 -12.03 1.21
CA GLY A 116 -12.18 -11.72 2.43
C GLY A 116 -12.88 -10.37 2.41
N LYS A 117 -12.86 -9.66 1.26
CA LYS A 117 -13.60 -8.40 1.07
C LYS A 117 -15.10 -8.62 1.24
N VAL A 118 -15.76 -7.84 2.08
CA VAL A 118 -17.19 -7.96 2.40
C VAL A 118 -18.10 -7.32 1.35
N ILE A 119 -17.87 -7.64 0.08
CA ILE A 119 -18.52 -7.06 -1.09
C ILE A 119 -20.05 -7.12 -0.98
N ARG A 120 -20.61 -8.17 -0.40
CA ARG A 120 -22.07 -8.35 -0.27
C ARG A 120 -22.76 -7.25 0.53
N TYR A 121 -22.08 -6.70 1.53
CA TYR A 121 -22.61 -5.65 2.42
C TYR A 121 -21.91 -4.30 2.24
N GLN A 122 -21.17 -4.15 1.14
CA GLN A 122 -20.44 -2.91 0.86
C GLN A 122 -21.33 -1.67 0.81
N PRO A 123 -22.55 -1.68 0.21
CA PRO A 123 -23.40 -0.52 0.24
C PRO A 123 -23.77 -0.06 1.65
N GLN A 124 -24.06 -0.99 2.56
CA GLN A 124 -24.40 -0.70 3.95
C GLN A 124 -23.17 -0.27 4.76
N LEU A 125 -22.02 -0.90 4.54
CA LEU A 125 -20.74 -0.50 5.12
C LEU A 125 -20.40 0.93 4.74
N TRP A 126 -20.53 1.29 3.43
CA TRP A 126 -20.31 2.65 2.95
C TRP A 126 -21.25 3.66 3.61
N GLN A 127 -22.54 3.35 3.74
CA GLN A 127 -23.51 4.24 4.40
C GLN A 127 -23.18 4.44 5.90
N ALA A 128 -22.74 3.41 6.57
CA ALA A 128 -22.29 3.50 7.97
C ALA A 128 -21.03 4.38 8.07
N PHE A 129 -20.03 4.15 7.22
CA PHE A 129 -18.81 4.96 7.16
C PHE A 129 -19.13 6.44 6.85
N LYS A 130 -19.93 6.71 5.80
CA LYS A 130 -20.38 8.07 5.48
C LYS A 130 -21.04 8.75 6.68
N SER A 131 -21.90 8.03 7.42
CA SER A 131 -22.55 8.59 8.60
C SER A 131 -21.54 8.97 9.71
N GLU A 132 -20.47 8.21 9.87
CA GLU A 132 -19.39 8.54 10.82
C GLU A 132 -18.55 9.74 10.35
N VAL A 133 -18.23 9.82 9.05
CA VAL A 133 -17.54 10.97 8.45
C VAL A 133 -18.33 12.26 8.69
N LEU A 134 -19.63 12.25 8.34
CA LEU A 134 -20.50 13.43 8.51
C LEU A 134 -20.68 13.82 9.99
N ALA A 135 -20.75 12.83 10.89
CA ALA A 135 -20.85 13.09 12.32
C ALA A 135 -19.54 13.64 12.93
N ALA A 136 -18.39 13.25 12.38
CA ALA A 136 -17.08 13.76 12.79
C ALA A 136 -16.81 15.16 12.24
N ASN A 137 -17.36 15.49 11.07
CA ASN A 137 -17.18 16.76 10.34
C ASN A 137 -15.70 17.15 10.25
N PRO A 138 -14.84 16.30 9.63
CA PRO A 138 -13.42 16.58 9.48
C PRO A 138 -13.19 17.74 8.49
N ASP A 139 -11.99 18.33 8.53
CA ASP A 139 -11.55 19.31 7.54
C ASP A 139 -11.35 18.67 6.15
N ALA A 140 -11.09 17.36 6.10
CA ALA A 140 -11.10 16.58 4.86
C ALA A 140 -11.31 15.09 5.08
N LEU A 141 -11.94 14.43 4.08
CA LEU A 141 -11.91 12.98 3.86
C LEU A 141 -10.90 12.68 2.74
N ILE A 142 -9.99 11.76 2.99
CA ILE A 142 -8.96 11.34 2.04
C ILE A 142 -9.14 9.87 1.71
N LEU A 143 -9.11 9.52 0.41
CA LEU A 143 -9.17 8.16 -0.07
C LEU A 143 -7.88 7.82 -0.84
N SER A 144 -7.07 6.93 -0.29
CA SER A 144 -5.73 6.61 -0.79
C SER A 144 -5.68 5.46 -1.80
N GLY A 145 -6.58 5.48 -2.79
CA GLY A 145 -6.56 4.54 -3.91
C GLY A 145 -7.37 3.27 -3.71
N ASP A 146 -7.41 2.46 -4.78
CA ASP A 146 -8.26 1.27 -4.92
C ASP A 146 -9.73 1.58 -4.61
N LEU A 147 -10.23 2.62 -5.30
CA LEU A 147 -11.58 3.15 -5.11
C LEU A 147 -12.63 2.18 -5.65
N SER A 148 -12.36 1.54 -6.80
CA SER A 148 -13.24 0.59 -7.47
C SER A 148 -12.77 -0.85 -7.31
N LEU A 149 -13.63 -1.82 -7.59
CA LEU A 149 -13.29 -3.24 -7.48
C LEU A 149 -12.15 -3.62 -8.43
N ASN A 150 -12.29 -3.30 -9.73
CA ASN A 150 -11.27 -3.53 -10.76
C ASN A 150 -11.39 -2.53 -11.91
N GLY A 151 -11.49 -1.24 -11.63
CA GLY A 151 -11.47 -0.18 -12.63
C GLY A 151 -12.74 -0.05 -13.47
N GLU A 152 -13.81 -0.74 -13.12
CA GLU A 152 -15.06 -0.70 -13.87
C GLU A 152 -15.64 0.72 -13.89
N LYS A 153 -15.87 1.26 -15.08
CA LYS A 153 -16.37 2.63 -15.28
C LYS A 153 -17.68 2.89 -14.53
N ALA A 154 -18.58 1.91 -14.50
CA ALA A 154 -19.84 2.04 -13.77
C ALA A 154 -19.63 2.15 -12.25
N ASN A 155 -18.63 1.45 -11.70
CA ASN A 155 -18.25 1.53 -10.30
C ASN A 155 -17.73 2.93 -9.97
N HIS A 156 -16.81 3.47 -10.77
CA HIS A 156 -16.27 4.82 -10.60
C HIS A 156 -17.35 5.90 -10.66
N LEU A 157 -18.24 5.85 -11.66
CA LEU A 157 -19.31 6.83 -11.81
C LEU A 157 -20.26 6.83 -10.61
N GLU A 158 -20.68 5.66 -10.13
CA GLU A 158 -21.55 5.60 -8.95
C GLU A 158 -20.80 5.99 -7.67
N PHE A 159 -19.53 5.59 -7.54
CA PHE A 159 -18.75 5.97 -6.36
C PHE A 159 -18.52 7.49 -6.28
N ALA A 160 -18.24 8.15 -7.39
CA ALA A 160 -18.16 9.60 -7.45
C ALA A 160 -19.46 10.28 -6.97
N GLU A 161 -20.64 9.73 -7.31
CA GLU A 161 -21.91 10.24 -6.76
C GLU A 161 -22.00 10.06 -5.24
N LYS A 162 -21.45 8.94 -4.70
CA LYS A 162 -21.41 8.72 -3.26
C LYS A 162 -20.48 9.70 -2.54
N LEU A 163 -19.37 10.09 -3.18
CA LEU A 163 -18.46 11.10 -2.66
C LEU A 163 -19.09 12.49 -2.70
N ARG A 164 -19.81 12.81 -3.77
CA ARG A 164 -20.55 14.09 -3.90
C ARG A 164 -21.58 14.28 -2.78
N GLU A 165 -22.23 13.21 -2.31
CA GLU A 165 -23.12 13.27 -1.14
C GLU A 165 -22.40 13.75 0.14
N ILE A 166 -21.09 13.50 0.26
CA ILE A 166 -20.26 13.94 1.40
C ILE A 166 -19.87 15.40 1.24
N GLU A 167 -19.44 15.81 0.04
CA GLU A 167 -19.07 17.20 -0.24
C GLU A 167 -20.28 18.15 -0.15
N GLU A 168 -21.43 17.74 -0.66
CA GLU A 168 -22.69 18.51 -0.51
C GLU A 168 -23.10 18.71 0.96
N ALA A 169 -22.65 17.80 1.84
CA ALA A 169 -22.83 17.92 3.29
C ALA A 169 -21.75 18.80 3.97
N GLY A 170 -20.77 19.29 3.21
CA GLY A 170 -19.77 20.26 3.65
C GLY A 170 -18.41 19.67 4.06
N VAL A 171 -18.13 18.41 3.76
CA VAL A 171 -16.82 17.78 4.01
C VAL A 171 -16.07 17.64 2.69
N PRO A 172 -14.94 18.34 2.48
CA PRO A 172 -14.10 18.19 1.29
C PRO A 172 -13.58 16.74 1.16
N VAL A 173 -13.52 16.24 -0.08
CA VAL A 173 -13.05 14.88 -0.37
C VAL A 173 -11.89 14.94 -1.35
N TYR A 174 -10.80 14.20 -1.06
CA TYR A 174 -9.62 14.11 -1.91
C TYR A 174 -9.31 12.65 -2.24
N VAL A 175 -9.06 12.37 -3.52
CA VAL A 175 -8.84 11.00 -4.01
C VAL A 175 -7.58 10.89 -4.86
N ILE A 176 -6.95 9.73 -4.86
CA ILE A 176 -5.94 9.29 -5.83
C ILE A 176 -6.31 7.91 -6.36
N PRO A 177 -5.78 7.49 -7.52
CA PRO A 177 -5.94 6.12 -7.98
C PRO A 177 -5.08 5.13 -7.20
N GLY A 178 -5.50 3.86 -7.16
CA GLY A 178 -4.70 2.70 -6.84
C GLY A 178 -4.55 1.77 -8.05
N ASN A 179 -3.82 0.68 -7.88
CA ASN A 179 -3.55 -0.26 -8.97
C ASN A 179 -4.80 -1.03 -9.46
N HIS A 180 -5.92 -0.96 -8.73
CA HIS A 180 -7.20 -1.52 -9.15
C HIS A 180 -8.09 -0.52 -9.92
N ASP A 181 -7.70 0.73 -10.13
CA ASP A 181 -8.62 1.75 -10.61
C ASP A 181 -8.52 2.03 -12.11
N ILE A 182 -7.35 1.92 -12.74
CA ILE A 182 -7.11 2.40 -14.11
C ILE A 182 -6.60 1.27 -14.99
N ASN A 183 -7.10 1.20 -16.24
CA ASN A 183 -6.67 0.26 -17.28
C ASN A 183 -6.63 -1.21 -16.83
N LYS A 184 -7.56 -1.61 -15.98
CA LYS A 184 -7.59 -2.95 -15.39
C LYS A 184 -8.15 -3.96 -16.39
N PRO A 185 -7.39 -5.03 -16.75
CA PRO A 185 -7.82 -5.99 -17.76
C PRO A 185 -8.91 -6.94 -17.28
N ASP A 186 -9.15 -7.01 -15.97
CA ASP A 186 -10.12 -7.90 -15.33
C ASP A 186 -11.37 -7.18 -14.81
N ALA A 187 -11.63 -5.95 -15.30
CA ALA A 187 -12.89 -5.26 -15.07
C ALA A 187 -14.09 -6.12 -15.50
N GLY A 188 -15.10 -6.27 -14.63
CA GLY A 188 -16.16 -7.23 -14.92
C GLY A 188 -17.50 -6.96 -14.22
N GLU A 189 -18.59 -7.43 -14.85
CA GLU A 189 -19.94 -7.48 -14.30
C GLU A 189 -20.39 -8.93 -14.03
N TYR A 190 -21.36 -9.13 -13.13
CA TYR A 190 -21.68 -10.46 -12.58
C TYR A 190 -23.20 -10.69 -12.61
N PHE A 191 -23.70 -11.33 -13.68
CA PHE A 191 -25.12 -11.59 -13.86
C PHE A 191 -25.40 -13.09 -14.09
N GLY A 192 -26.40 -13.62 -13.42
CA GLY A 192 -26.77 -15.02 -13.50
C GLY A 192 -25.61 -15.92 -13.01
N ASP A 193 -25.09 -16.75 -13.90
CA ASP A 193 -23.95 -17.63 -13.68
C ASP A 193 -22.67 -17.19 -14.43
N GLN A 194 -22.67 -15.99 -15.01
CA GLN A 194 -21.60 -15.49 -15.88
C GLN A 194 -20.98 -14.20 -15.34
N ARG A 195 -19.65 -14.13 -15.43
CA ARG A 195 -18.88 -12.88 -15.41
C ARG A 195 -18.64 -12.43 -16.85
N THR A 196 -18.90 -11.16 -17.14
CA THR A 196 -18.66 -10.55 -18.45
C THR A 196 -17.66 -9.43 -18.30
N ASP A 197 -16.67 -9.33 -19.19
CA ASP A 197 -15.72 -8.23 -19.19
C ASP A 197 -16.44 -6.93 -19.56
N VAL A 198 -16.07 -5.84 -18.89
CA VAL A 198 -16.58 -4.49 -19.12
C VAL A 198 -15.44 -3.49 -19.34
N GLU A 199 -15.79 -2.27 -19.72
CA GLU A 199 -14.83 -1.18 -19.91
C GLU A 199 -14.21 -0.75 -18.57
N SER A 200 -12.87 -0.69 -18.53
CA SER A 200 -12.12 -0.05 -17.45
C SER A 200 -11.85 1.42 -17.79
N VAL A 201 -11.78 2.29 -16.81
CA VAL A 201 -11.44 3.71 -17.04
C VAL A 201 -9.97 3.90 -17.41
N THR A 202 -9.69 4.92 -18.21
CA THR A 202 -8.35 5.44 -18.48
C THR A 202 -7.94 6.48 -17.44
N SER A 203 -6.67 6.92 -17.46
CA SER A 203 -6.18 7.99 -16.59
C SER A 203 -6.95 9.28 -16.80
N GLU A 204 -7.26 9.65 -18.07
CA GLU A 204 -8.03 10.83 -18.38
C GLU A 204 -9.47 10.73 -17.86
N GLU A 205 -10.10 9.57 -18.03
CA GLU A 205 -11.46 9.35 -17.55
C GLU A 205 -11.52 9.36 -16.02
N PHE A 206 -10.51 8.81 -15.33
CA PHE A 206 -10.38 8.88 -13.86
C PHE A 206 -10.36 10.35 -13.41
N ARG A 207 -9.47 11.16 -14.00
CA ARG A 207 -9.38 12.60 -13.69
C ARG A 207 -10.68 13.36 -13.98
N GLU A 208 -11.38 13.02 -15.07
CA GLU A 208 -12.67 13.64 -15.40
C GLU A 208 -13.77 13.27 -14.40
N ILE A 209 -13.87 11.99 -14.02
CA ILE A 209 -14.87 11.48 -13.07
C ILE A 209 -14.69 12.09 -11.68
N TYR A 210 -13.43 12.20 -11.25
CA TYR A 210 -13.08 12.70 -9.91
C TYR A 210 -12.62 14.17 -9.90
N ALA A 211 -12.92 14.93 -10.94
CA ALA A 211 -12.48 16.32 -11.09
C ALA A 211 -12.82 17.21 -9.88
N ASP A 212 -14.00 17.03 -9.29
CA ASP A 212 -14.46 17.82 -8.14
C ASP A 212 -13.82 17.36 -6.82
N PHE A 213 -13.14 16.19 -6.78
CA PHE A 213 -12.58 15.61 -5.56
C PHE A 213 -11.07 15.85 -5.48
N GLY A 214 -10.67 17.12 -5.59
CA GLY A 214 -9.31 17.61 -5.41
C GLY A 214 -8.70 18.24 -6.66
N TYR A 215 -8.87 17.67 -7.85
CA TYR A 215 -8.21 18.16 -9.06
C TYR A 215 -8.60 19.58 -9.46
N ASN A 216 -9.90 19.96 -9.32
CA ASN A 216 -10.38 21.33 -9.64
C ASN A 216 -9.94 22.35 -8.60
N GLU A 217 -9.53 21.94 -7.41
CA GLU A 217 -9.09 22.79 -6.30
C GLU A 217 -7.56 22.79 -6.16
N ALA A 218 -6.87 22.03 -6.98
CA ALA A 218 -5.42 21.85 -6.89
C ALA A 218 -4.68 23.18 -7.02
N LYS A 219 -3.77 23.45 -6.07
CA LYS A 219 -2.81 24.54 -6.17
C LYS A 219 -1.86 24.33 -7.35
N SER A 220 -1.45 23.09 -7.56
CA SER A 220 -0.65 22.64 -8.70
C SER A 220 -0.86 21.14 -8.96
N GLU A 221 -0.60 20.70 -10.19
CA GLU A 221 -0.64 19.30 -10.63
C GLU A 221 0.74 18.89 -11.17
N ALA A 222 1.14 17.65 -10.98
CA ALA A 222 2.36 17.09 -11.58
C ALA A 222 2.22 16.97 -13.11
N PRO A 223 3.31 17.11 -13.88
CA PRO A 223 3.23 17.18 -15.34
C PRO A 223 2.98 15.83 -16.02
N ASP A 224 3.25 14.70 -15.35
CA ASP A 224 3.31 13.37 -15.96
C ASP A 224 2.53 12.28 -15.19
N SER A 225 1.77 12.68 -14.16
CA SER A 225 0.93 11.78 -13.37
C SER A 225 -0.39 12.45 -12.95
N LEU A 226 -1.23 11.73 -12.23
CA LEU A 226 -2.45 12.27 -11.61
C LEU A 226 -2.18 12.85 -10.20
N SER A 227 -0.92 13.17 -9.87
CA SER A 227 -0.55 13.77 -8.59
C SER A 227 -0.91 15.26 -8.56
N TYR A 228 -1.34 15.74 -7.39
CA TYR A 228 -1.71 17.14 -7.19
C TYR A 228 -1.49 17.60 -5.75
N LEU A 229 -1.41 18.91 -5.55
CA LEU A 229 -1.23 19.58 -4.27
C LEU A 229 -2.45 20.43 -3.93
N VAL A 230 -2.94 20.31 -2.69
CA VAL A 230 -4.05 21.11 -2.17
C VAL A 230 -3.62 21.87 -0.92
N GLU A 231 -4.03 23.14 -0.82
CA GLU A 231 -3.90 23.94 0.40
C GLU A 231 -5.11 23.69 1.31
N LEU A 232 -4.96 22.85 2.35
CA LEU A 232 -6.05 22.62 3.31
C LEU A 232 -6.31 23.85 4.18
N ASN A 233 -5.23 24.54 4.58
CA ASN A 233 -5.27 25.77 5.32
C ASN A 233 -3.90 26.48 5.25
N ASP A 234 -3.76 27.61 5.94
CA ASP A 234 -2.56 28.45 5.91
C ASP A 234 -1.28 27.74 6.40
N THR A 235 -1.36 26.58 7.03
CA THR A 235 -0.22 25.87 7.64
C THR A 235 -0.10 24.43 7.22
N THR A 236 -1.02 23.90 6.42
CA THR A 236 -1.07 22.47 6.04
C THR A 236 -1.45 22.33 4.57
N TRP A 237 -0.59 21.66 3.83
CA TRP A 237 -0.87 21.23 2.46
C TRP A 237 -0.98 19.72 2.39
N LEU A 238 -1.88 19.25 1.53
CA LEU A 238 -2.07 17.84 1.20
C LEU A 238 -1.45 17.55 -0.17
N MET A 239 -0.46 16.65 -0.21
CA MET A 239 0.19 16.22 -1.44
C MET A 239 -0.35 14.84 -1.83
N MET A 240 -1.22 14.82 -2.82
CA MET A 240 -1.88 13.61 -3.31
C MET A 240 -1.05 13.00 -4.45
N LEU A 241 -0.47 11.82 -4.22
CA LEU A 241 0.51 11.19 -5.10
C LEU A 241 -0.09 9.99 -5.85
N ASP A 242 -0.19 10.10 -7.16
CA ASP A 242 -0.43 8.95 -8.03
C ASP A 242 0.85 8.14 -8.14
N THR A 243 0.83 6.97 -7.53
CA THR A 243 1.93 6.01 -7.51
C THR A 243 1.69 4.85 -8.46
N THR A 244 0.67 4.92 -9.33
CA THR A 244 0.27 3.80 -10.18
C THR A 244 1.12 3.70 -11.44
N VAL A 245 1.40 2.48 -11.87
CA VAL A 245 1.95 2.16 -13.19
C VAL A 245 0.83 1.51 -14.00
N CYS A 246 0.07 2.33 -14.71
CA CYS A 246 -1.11 1.87 -15.45
C CYS A 246 -0.95 1.91 -16.97
N GLU A 247 0.20 2.33 -17.49
CA GLU A 247 0.53 2.39 -18.91
C GLU A 247 1.96 1.91 -19.17
N PRO A 248 2.24 1.16 -20.27
CA PRO A 248 1.28 0.69 -21.29
C PRO A 248 0.38 -0.46 -20.85
N GLU A 249 0.66 -1.10 -19.73
CA GLU A 249 -0.12 -2.17 -19.10
C GLU A 249 -0.24 -1.83 -17.61
N ASN A 250 -1.34 -2.23 -16.98
CA ASN A 250 -1.53 -2.00 -15.56
C ASN A 250 -0.66 -2.99 -14.75
N GLU A 251 0.14 -2.45 -13.85
CA GLU A 251 1.03 -3.21 -12.96
C GLU A 251 0.54 -3.15 -11.51
N VAL A 252 1.03 -4.06 -10.67
CA VAL A 252 0.68 -4.11 -9.26
C VAL A 252 1.58 -3.22 -8.42
N TYR A 253 2.84 -3.04 -8.84
CA TYR A 253 3.80 -2.20 -8.13
C TYR A 253 3.60 -0.71 -8.43
N GLY A 254 4.19 0.14 -7.59
CA GLY A 254 4.14 1.59 -7.71
C GLY A 254 5.47 2.22 -8.14
N GLU A 255 5.39 3.39 -8.77
CA GLU A 255 6.54 4.22 -9.14
C GLU A 255 6.14 5.70 -9.07
N ILE A 256 7.05 6.58 -8.66
CA ILE A 256 6.92 8.02 -8.83
C ILE A 256 7.71 8.42 -10.07
N LYS A 257 7.03 9.00 -11.07
CA LYS A 257 7.66 9.42 -12.33
C LYS A 257 8.62 10.60 -12.12
N GLU A 258 9.61 10.73 -13.02
CA GLU A 258 10.68 11.75 -12.92
C GLU A 258 10.11 13.18 -12.82
N GLY A 259 9.17 13.55 -13.69
CA GLY A 259 8.54 14.89 -13.62
C GLY A 259 7.72 15.10 -12.37
N THR A 260 7.15 14.04 -11.80
CA THR A 260 6.46 14.09 -10.50
C THR A 260 7.45 14.30 -9.35
N LEU A 261 8.62 13.64 -9.35
CA LEU A 261 9.67 13.86 -8.35
C LEU A 261 10.18 15.31 -8.35
N GLU A 262 10.44 15.88 -9.53
CA GLU A 262 10.85 17.28 -9.67
C GLU A 262 9.77 18.24 -9.12
N TRP A 263 8.51 17.98 -9.47
CA TRP A 263 7.36 18.75 -8.97
C TRP A 263 7.21 18.62 -7.44
N MET A 264 7.40 17.43 -6.87
CA MET A 264 7.38 17.22 -5.42
C MET A 264 8.45 18.05 -4.73
N GLU A 265 9.68 18.09 -5.28
CA GLU A 265 10.77 18.87 -4.70
C GLU A 265 10.46 20.36 -4.69
N GLU A 266 9.92 20.90 -5.78
CA GLU A 266 9.51 22.31 -5.85
C GLU A 266 8.45 22.63 -4.79
N CYS A 267 7.40 21.79 -4.67
CA CYS A 267 6.34 21.97 -3.69
C CYS A 267 6.85 21.87 -2.23
N LEU A 268 7.68 20.88 -1.95
CA LEU A 268 8.25 20.67 -0.61
C LEU A 268 9.19 21.81 -0.22
N LYS A 269 9.99 22.32 -1.15
CA LYS A 269 10.89 23.46 -0.95
C LYS A 269 10.12 24.73 -0.63
N GLU A 270 9.03 25.01 -1.35
CA GLU A 270 8.15 26.15 -1.08
C GLU A 270 7.53 26.03 0.32
N ALA A 271 6.91 24.89 0.63
CA ALA A 271 6.27 24.65 1.92
C ALA A 271 7.26 24.76 3.09
N TYR A 272 8.46 24.19 2.94
CA TYR A 272 9.52 24.27 3.95
C TYR A 272 9.96 25.69 4.24
N ALA A 273 10.14 26.51 3.19
CA ALA A 273 10.52 27.92 3.33
C ALA A 273 9.44 28.77 4.01
N GLU A 274 8.17 28.37 3.91
CA GLU A 274 7.03 29.06 4.52
C GLU A 274 6.61 28.45 5.88
N GLY A 275 7.25 27.37 6.31
CA GLY A 275 6.91 26.67 7.54
C GLY A 275 5.56 25.97 7.45
N ILE A 276 5.19 25.45 6.29
CA ILE A 276 3.97 24.69 6.05
C ILE A 276 4.26 23.21 6.22
N THR A 277 3.36 22.49 6.86
CA THR A 277 3.41 21.03 6.97
C THR A 277 2.81 20.40 5.73
N VAL A 278 3.57 19.61 5.00
CA VAL A 278 3.07 18.82 3.88
C VAL A 278 2.74 17.41 4.37
N ILE A 279 1.54 16.95 4.03
CA ILE A 279 1.04 15.59 4.30
C ILE A 279 0.92 14.84 2.96
N PRO A 280 1.91 14.05 2.58
CA PRO A 280 1.83 13.22 1.38
C PRO A 280 0.98 11.98 1.63
N VAL A 281 0.19 11.64 0.61
CA VAL A 281 -0.68 10.46 0.55
C VAL A 281 -0.48 9.78 -0.80
N GLY A 282 -0.10 8.51 -0.78
CA GLY A 282 -0.04 7.66 -1.96
C GLY A 282 -0.84 6.38 -1.77
N HIS A 283 -0.88 5.53 -2.79
CA HIS A 283 -1.49 4.21 -2.67
C HIS A 283 -0.48 3.15 -2.25
N HIS A 284 0.63 3.04 -2.98
CA HIS A 284 1.70 2.09 -2.68
C HIS A 284 2.57 2.55 -1.51
N ASN A 285 3.21 1.59 -0.85
CA ASN A 285 4.00 1.86 0.34
C ASN A 285 5.36 2.49 -0.01
N LEU A 286 5.87 3.29 0.92
CA LEU A 286 7.19 3.90 0.83
C LEU A 286 8.29 3.04 1.44
N GLN A 287 7.94 2.17 2.39
CA GLN A 287 8.87 1.34 3.13
C GLN A 287 8.49 -0.15 3.06
N ARG A 288 9.46 -1.02 3.24
CA ARG A 288 9.21 -2.47 3.39
C ARG A 288 8.63 -2.77 4.76
N LEU A 289 7.33 -2.56 4.89
CA LEU A 289 6.58 -2.66 6.14
C LEU A 289 6.24 -4.09 6.54
N SER A 290 6.36 -5.04 5.62
CA SER A 290 5.92 -6.41 5.84
C SER A 290 7.00 -7.43 5.44
N ARG A 291 7.15 -8.49 6.26
CA ARG A 291 7.90 -9.69 5.90
C ARG A 291 7.06 -10.70 5.12
N VAL A 292 5.76 -10.46 5.03
CA VAL A 292 4.80 -11.29 4.31
C VAL A 292 4.72 -10.85 2.85
N TYR A 293 4.67 -9.53 2.64
CA TYR A 293 4.62 -8.89 1.32
C TYR A 293 5.91 -8.09 1.12
N VAL A 294 6.85 -8.64 0.37
CA VAL A 294 8.22 -8.11 0.28
C VAL A 294 8.47 -7.37 -1.03
N GLU A 295 7.75 -7.75 -2.08
CA GLU A 295 7.90 -7.22 -3.43
C GLU A 295 6.53 -6.70 -3.92
N GLU A 296 6.51 -5.84 -4.92
CA GLU A 296 5.30 -5.30 -5.58
C GLU A 296 4.42 -4.37 -4.72
N CYS A 297 4.72 -4.20 -3.43
CA CYS A 297 3.96 -3.31 -2.55
C CYS A 297 4.62 -1.96 -2.32
N VAL A 298 5.94 -1.88 -2.53
CA VAL A 298 6.75 -0.69 -2.31
C VAL A 298 6.96 0.03 -3.64
N ILE A 299 6.94 1.34 -3.61
CA ILE A 299 7.32 2.19 -4.76
C ILE A 299 8.73 1.81 -5.21
N GLU A 300 8.96 1.55 -6.52
CA GLU A 300 10.26 1.05 -7.02
C GLU A 300 11.40 2.02 -6.72
N ASN A 301 11.17 3.32 -6.86
CA ASN A 301 12.14 4.38 -6.56
C ASN A 301 11.93 5.01 -5.16
N CYS A 302 11.53 4.19 -4.18
CA CYS A 302 11.23 4.64 -2.82
C CYS A 302 12.40 5.32 -2.11
N ASP A 303 13.65 4.96 -2.43
CA ASP A 303 14.83 5.58 -1.82
C ASP A 303 14.94 7.06 -2.19
N GLU A 304 14.65 7.42 -3.45
CA GLU A 304 14.64 8.81 -3.93
C GLU A 304 13.53 9.63 -3.25
N VAL A 305 12.34 9.03 -3.11
CA VAL A 305 11.20 9.66 -2.44
C VAL A 305 11.47 9.87 -0.95
N LEU A 306 12.07 8.87 -0.28
CA LEU A 306 12.46 8.96 1.12
C LEU A 306 13.48 10.07 1.34
N GLU A 307 14.53 10.14 0.51
CA GLU A 307 15.56 11.19 0.58
C GLU A 307 14.93 12.59 0.45
N LEU A 308 13.98 12.74 -0.48
CA LEU A 308 13.28 14.00 -0.69
C LEU A 308 12.45 14.38 0.55
N PHE A 309 11.66 13.46 1.09
CA PHE A 309 10.86 13.70 2.29
C PHE A 309 11.73 13.99 3.54
N GLU A 310 12.86 13.30 3.68
CA GLU A 310 13.81 13.54 4.77
C GLU A 310 14.48 14.92 4.67
N ARG A 311 14.83 15.35 3.46
CA ARG A 311 15.44 16.66 3.20
C ARG A 311 14.56 17.80 3.67
N TYR A 312 13.24 17.69 3.49
CA TYR A 312 12.26 18.72 3.82
C TYR A 312 11.47 18.42 5.11
N LEU A 313 11.92 17.46 5.92
CA LEU A 313 11.34 17.11 7.23
C LEU A 313 9.83 16.77 7.15
N THR A 314 9.41 16.03 6.14
CA THR A 314 8.04 15.52 6.02
C THR A 314 7.72 14.62 7.22
N PRO A 315 6.63 14.86 7.98
CA PRO A 315 6.39 14.11 9.23
C PRO A 315 5.89 12.69 9.01
N VAL A 316 5.00 12.50 8.03
CA VAL A 316 4.27 11.26 7.82
C VAL A 316 3.90 11.09 6.35
N TYR A 317 3.88 9.86 5.88
CA TYR A 317 3.31 9.41 4.62
C TYR A 317 2.18 8.44 4.89
N PHE A 318 1.04 8.63 4.24
CA PHE A 318 -0.12 7.72 4.33
C PHE A 318 -0.24 6.88 3.07
N SER A 319 -0.51 5.57 3.25
CA SER A 319 -0.66 4.63 2.15
C SER A 319 -1.76 3.60 2.41
N GLY A 320 -2.04 2.77 1.39
CA GLY A 320 -2.97 1.64 1.42
C GLY A 320 -2.33 0.36 0.90
N HIS A 321 -2.97 -0.28 -0.10
CA HIS A 321 -2.48 -1.39 -0.92
C HIS A 321 -2.23 -2.72 -0.19
N LEU A 322 -1.57 -2.71 0.96
CA LEU A 322 -1.31 -3.92 1.74
C LEU A 322 -2.54 -4.51 2.43
N HIS A 323 -3.64 -3.79 2.47
CA HIS A 323 -4.85 -4.15 3.25
C HIS A 323 -4.54 -4.48 4.72
N THR A 324 -3.45 -3.96 5.26
CA THR A 324 -2.97 -4.28 6.61
C THR A 324 -2.73 -2.99 7.38
N GLN A 325 -3.29 -2.87 8.57
CA GLN A 325 -3.05 -1.71 9.42
C GLN A 325 -1.63 -1.74 9.96
N LYS A 326 -0.79 -0.79 9.54
CA LYS A 326 0.62 -0.68 9.96
C LYS A 326 0.98 0.75 10.33
N VAL A 327 1.90 0.87 11.28
CA VAL A 327 2.57 2.12 11.65
C VAL A 327 4.05 1.83 11.79
N MET A 328 4.89 2.52 11.03
CA MET A 328 6.34 2.37 11.10
C MET A 328 7.04 3.72 10.95
N LYS A 329 8.09 3.94 11.74
CA LYS A 329 9.01 5.04 11.58
C LYS A 329 10.22 4.59 10.76
N HIS A 330 10.55 5.30 9.69
CA HIS A 330 11.79 5.07 8.96
C HIS A 330 12.98 5.51 9.80
N LEU A 331 13.99 4.66 9.88
CA LEU A 331 15.25 4.95 10.57
C LEU A 331 16.39 4.72 9.59
N THR A 332 17.10 5.77 9.23
CA THR A 332 18.23 5.73 8.29
C THR A 332 19.37 4.85 8.80
N GLU A 333 19.54 4.74 10.13
CA GLU A 333 20.53 3.85 10.73
C GLU A 333 19.96 3.03 11.90
N PRO A 334 20.37 1.75 12.04
CA PRO A 334 19.96 0.92 13.18
C PRO A 334 20.47 1.49 14.51
N GLY A 335 19.56 1.71 15.46
CA GLY A 335 19.91 2.15 16.81
C GLY A 335 19.78 3.64 17.07
N MET A 336 19.19 4.40 16.13
CA MET A 336 18.79 5.78 16.38
C MET A 336 17.82 5.86 17.56
N ASP A 337 17.95 6.93 18.36
CA ASP A 337 17.07 7.17 19.50
C ASP A 337 15.72 7.76 19.03
N SER A 338 14.73 7.79 19.93
CA SER A 338 13.39 8.32 19.64
C SER A 338 13.38 9.80 19.26
N ASP A 339 14.45 10.54 19.64
CA ASP A 339 14.57 11.98 19.44
C ASP A 339 15.23 12.33 18.09
N THR A 340 15.56 11.32 17.27
CA THR A 340 16.06 11.49 15.91
C THR A 340 14.91 11.54 14.94
N TYR A 341 14.98 12.44 13.96
CA TYR A 341 13.99 12.50 12.87
C TYR A 341 14.02 11.20 12.06
N GLY A 342 12.89 10.87 11.54
CA GLY A 342 12.63 9.82 10.57
C GLY A 342 11.17 9.91 10.19
N ILE A 343 10.87 9.80 8.90
CA ILE A 343 9.48 9.84 8.42
C ILE A 343 8.69 8.66 8.96
N TRP A 344 7.46 8.92 9.36
CA TRP A 344 6.51 7.86 9.69
C TRP A 344 5.75 7.44 8.44
N GLU A 345 5.48 6.16 8.33
CA GLU A 345 4.52 5.64 7.37
C GLU A 345 3.36 4.97 8.09
N ILE A 346 2.15 5.32 7.68
CA ILE A 346 0.90 4.75 8.20
C ILE A 346 0.16 4.14 7.03
N VAL A 347 0.07 2.81 7.03
CA VAL A 347 -0.75 2.06 6.07
C VAL A 347 -2.13 1.86 6.67
N SER A 348 -3.13 2.34 5.95
CA SER A 348 -4.52 2.09 6.30
C SER A 348 -4.94 0.69 5.87
N ASN A 349 -5.62 -0.06 6.77
CA ASN A 349 -6.29 -1.28 6.37
C ASN A 349 -7.38 -0.97 5.33
N SER A 350 -7.68 -1.92 4.47
CA SER A 350 -8.79 -1.81 3.52
C SER A 350 -10.13 -1.59 4.23
N LEU A 351 -10.89 -0.58 3.78
CA LEU A 351 -12.20 -0.27 4.36
C LEU A 351 -13.18 -1.44 4.24
N ILE A 352 -13.04 -2.26 3.20
CA ILE A 352 -13.93 -3.40 2.91
C ILE A 352 -13.43 -4.73 3.46
N LEU A 353 -12.19 -4.80 3.98
CA LEU A 353 -11.64 -6.01 4.58
C LEU A 353 -11.79 -6.00 6.11
N PRO A 354 -12.31 -7.08 6.74
CA PRO A 354 -12.45 -7.12 8.19
C PRO A 354 -11.15 -6.79 8.94
N PRO A 355 -11.19 -5.94 9.97
CA PRO A 355 -12.39 -5.46 10.67
C PRO A 355 -13.02 -4.17 10.10
N CYS A 356 -12.75 -3.77 8.85
CA CYS A 356 -13.30 -2.60 8.18
C CYS A 356 -12.88 -1.29 8.89
N GLN A 357 -11.59 -0.94 8.74
CA GLN A 357 -10.97 0.17 9.45
C GLN A 357 -10.78 1.41 8.58
N TYR A 358 -10.68 2.56 9.24
CA TYR A 358 -10.26 3.84 8.70
C TYR A 358 -9.43 4.59 9.74
N GLY A 359 -8.61 5.55 9.32
CA GLY A 359 -7.79 6.38 10.20
C GLY A 359 -8.44 7.73 10.51
N THR A 360 -8.27 8.20 11.76
CA THR A 360 -8.49 9.61 12.11
C THR A 360 -7.15 10.24 12.46
N VAL A 361 -6.91 11.44 11.93
CA VAL A 361 -5.67 12.19 12.08
C VAL A 361 -5.98 13.55 12.68
N THR A 362 -5.22 13.96 13.68
CA THR A 362 -5.24 15.33 14.20
C THR A 362 -3.85 15.93 14.07
N LEU A 363 -3.72 17.00 13.29
CA LEU A 363 -2.53 17.83 13.28
C LEU A 363 -2.72 18.89 14.35
N ASN A 364 -1.87 18.85 15.37
CA ASN A 364 -1.96 19.74 16.53
C ASN A 364 -1.29 21.10 16.27
N THR A 365 -1.64 22.11 17.07
CA THR A 365 -1.09 23.47 16.94
C THR A 365 0.41 23.56 17.18
N ASP A 366 0.99 22.59 17.89
CA ASP A 366 2.45 22.47 18.11
C ASP A 366 3.17 21.71 16.98
N GLY A 367 2.44 21.28 15.93
CA GLY A 367 2.99 20.56 14.79
C GLY A 367 3.17 19.04 15.03
N SER A 368 2.75 18.50 16.16
CA SER A 368 2.63 17.07 16.38
C SER A 368 1.40 16.50 15.68
N ILE A 369 1.40 15.20 15.42
CA ILE A 369 0.30 14.51 14.72
C ILE A 369 -0.14 13.30 15.53
N ASP A 370 -1.44 13.22 15.81
CA ASP A 370 -2.07 12.05 16.42
C ASP A 370 -2.83 11.25 15.36
N TYR A 371 -2.57 9.94 15.33
CA TYR A 371 -3.27 8.99 14.47
C TYR A 371 -3.98 7.94 15.30
N LEU A 372 -5.21 7.59 14.92
CA LEU A 372 -5.99 6.50 15.51
C LEU A 372 -6.81 5.76 14.46
N ALA A 373 -6.57 4.45 14.31
CA ALA A 373 -7.41 3.57 13.51
C ALA A 373 -8.73 3.29 14.22
N LYS A 374 -9.83 3.36 13.48
CA LYS A 374 -11.19 3.08 13.96
C LYS A 374 -11.86 2.02 13.10
N ILE A 375 -12.77 1.27 13.71
CA ILE A 375 -13.61 0.29 12.99
C ILE A 375 -14.95 0.93 12.70
N VAL A 376 -15.46 0.78 11.47
CA VAL A 376 -16.79 1.28 11.06
C VAL A 376 -17.89 0.59 11.88
N LYS A 377 -18.76 1.37 12.50
CA LYS A 377 -19.82 0.88 13.40
C LYS A 377 -21.09 0.49 12.66
N VAL A 378 -20.97 -0.47 11.72
CA VAL A 378 -22.09 -0.91 10.87
C VAL A 378 -23.30 -1.38 11.69
N SER A 379 -23.10 -2.17 12.75
CA SER A 379 -24.21 -2.65 13.58
C SER A 379 -24.99 -1.51 14.27
N SER A 380 -24.28 -0.46 14.70
CA SER A 380 -24.91 0.72 15.29
C SER A 380 -25.71 1.51 14.27
N TRP A 381 -25.15 1.68 13.06
CA TRP A 381 -25.84 2.32 11.94
C TRP A 381 -27.08 1.51 11.53
N ALA A 382 -26.96 0.19 11.38
CA ALA A 382 -28.05 -0.71 11.02
C ALA A 382 -29.23 -0.60 12.00
N ALA A 383 -28.94 -0.68 13.30
CA ALA A 383 -29.95 -0.54 14.36
C ALA A 383 -30.63 0.84 14.32
N ALA A 384 -29.87 1.92 14.09
CA ALA A 384 -30.41 3.28 14.03
C ALA A 384 -31.30 3.53 12.79
N ASN A 385 -31.05 2.80 11.70
CA ASN A 385 -31.79 2.91 10.43
C ASN A 385 -32.92 1.86 10.29
N GLY A 386 -33.13 1.02 11.31
CA GLY A 386 -34.22 0.04 11.31
C GLY A 386 -33.99 -1.15 10.40
N GLU A 387 -32.73 -1.46 10.10
CA GLU A 387 -32.36 -2.69 9.39
C GLU A 387 -32.77 -3.94 10.19
N THR A 388 -33.14 -4.98 9.46
CA THR A 388 -33.63 -6.23 10.05
C THR A 388 -32.73 -7.43 9.71
N ASP A 389 -31.72 -7.23 8.88
CA ASP A 389 -30.73 -8.26 8.53
C ASP A 389 -29.85 -8.56 9.76
N GLU A 390 -29.89 -9.81 10.22
CA GLU A 390 -29.15 -10.25 11.41
C GLU A 390 -27.63 -10.07 11.23
N ASN A 391 -27.09 -10.22 10.02
CA ASN A 391 -25.68 -10.00 9.72
C ASN A 391 -25.27 -8.52 9.86
N LEU A 392 -26.14 -7.59 9.50
CA LEU A 392 -25.90 -6.15 9.68
C LEU A 392 -26.00 -5.76 11.15
N LEU A 393 -26.96 -6.34 11.90
CA LEU A 393 -27.15 -6.06 13.32
C LEU A 393 -26.01 -6.63 14.20
N ASP A 394 -25.32 -7.66 13.72
CA ASP A 394 -24.10 -8.22 14.34
C ASP A 394 -22.97 -8.34 13.32
N PHE A 395 -22.63 -7.20 12.70
CA PHE A 395 -21.71 -7.13 11.57
C PHE A 395 -20.30 -7.61 11.90
N SER A 396 -19.82 -7.33 13.12
CA SER A 396 -18.50 -7.78 13.56
C SER A 396 -18.40 -9.31 13.56
N SER A 397 -19.39 -10.01 14.15
CA SER A 397 -19.43 -11.47 14.12
C SER A 397 -19.60 -12.03 12.71
N TYR A 398 -20.42 -11.38 11.88
CA TYR A 398 -20.57 -11.78 10.47
C TYR A 398 -19.24 -11.70 9.73
N THR A 399 -18.55 -10.55 9.78
CA THR A 399 -17.30 -10.33 9.02
C THR A 399 -16.16 -11.22 9.51
N GLU A 400 -16.07 -11.46 10.82
CA GLU A 400 -15.09 -12.39 11.39
C GLU A 400 -15.34 -13.82 10.90
N ASN A 401 -16.57 -14.32 10.96
CA ASN A 401 -16.93 -15.65 10.48
C ASN A 401 -16.73 -15.79 8.96
N TYR A 402 -17.03 -14.73 8.20
CA TYR A 402 -16.84 -14.70 6.76
C TYR A 402 -15.36 -14.80 6.41
N LEU A 403 -14.51 -13.94 6.98
CA LEU A 403 -13.07 -13.96 6.76
C LEU A 403 -12.47 -15.32 7.14
N GLN A 404 -12.83 -15.86 8.30
CA GLN A 404 -12.39 -17.20 8.72
C GLN A 404 -12.80 -18.27 7.70
N THR A 405 -14.01 -18.20 7.14
CA THR A 405 -14.48 -19.17 6.15
C THR A 405 -13.66 -19.08 4.86
N VAL A 406 -13.40 -17.89 4.36
CA VAL A 406 -12.58 -17.66 3.17
C VAL A 406 -11.15 -18.19 3.40
N LEU A 407 -10.50 -17.79 4.48
CA LEU A 407 -9.15 -18.24 4.82
C LEU A 407 -9.06 -19.75 5.05
N LYS A 408 -10.05 -20.34 5.74
CA LYS A 408 -10.13 -21.80 5.92
C LYS A 408 -10.18 -22.53 4.60
N ASN A 409 -10.98 -22.05 3.65
CA ASN A 409 -11.09 -22.67 2.32
C ASN A 409 -9.78 -22.55 1.52
N GLN A 410 -9.07 -21.44 1.64
CA GLN A 410 -7.80 -21.21 0.97
C GLN A 410 -6.70 -22.10 1.55
N ILE A 411 -6.50 -22.04 2.88
CA ILE A 411 -5.40 -22.74 3.52
C ILE A 411 -5.62 -24.25 3.61
N ALA A 412 -6.87 -24.74 3.71
CA ALA A 412 -7.17 -26.17 3.77
C ALA A 412 -6.68 -26.93 2.53
N ARG A 413 -6.71 -26.28 1.36
CA ARG A 413 -6.18 -26.85 0.11
C ARG A 413 -4.66 -27.03 0.15
N LYS A 414 -3.95 -26.19 0.88
CA LYS A 414 -2.50 -26.26 1.04
C LYS A 414 -2.05 -27.32 2.05
N LEU A 415 -2.98 -27.80 2.89
CA LEU A 415 -2.72 -28.78 3.94
C LEU A 415 -3.18 -30.21 3.57
N GLU A 416 -3.39 -30.51 2.29
CA GLU A 416 -3.93 -31.82 1.86
C GLU A 416 -3.06 -33.01 2.29
N ASP A 417 -1.75 -32.83 2.40
CA ASP A 417 -0.80 -33.85 2.85
C ASP A 417 -0.70 -33.98 4.39
N VAL A 418 -1.33 -33.09 5.15
CA VAL A 418 -1.38 -33.14 6.62
C VAL A 418 -2.47 -34.11 7.08
N PRO A 419 -2.28 -34.91 8.14
CA PRO A 419 -3.33 -35.75 8.72
C PRO A 419 -4.59 -34.94 9.05
N LYS A 420 -5.75 -35.45 8.62
CA LYS A 420 -7.04 -34.71 8.67
C LYS A 420 -7.37 -34.17 10.06
N GLU A 421 -7.02 -34.93 11.12
CA GLU A 421 -7.30 -34.60 12.52
C GLU A 421 -6.49 -33.39 13.02
N LEU A 422 -5.39 -33.04 12.32
CA LEU A 422 -4.51 -31.94 12.68
C LEU A 422 -4.75 -30.68 11.84
N ARG A 423 -5.42 -30.83 10.68
CA ARG A 423 -5.65 -29.70 9.74
C ARG A 423 -6.44 -28.58 10.39
N GLU A 424 -7.51 -28.91 11.10
CA GLU A 424 -8.37 -27.91 11.73
C GLU A 424 -7.59 -27.03 12.70
N VAL A 425 -6.75 -27.61 13.55
CA VAL A 425 -5.90 -26.87 14.49
C VAL A 425 -4.91 -25.95 13.76
N MET A 426 -4.34 -26.41 12.64
CA MET A 426 -3.42 -25.60 11.84
C MET A 426 -4.15 -24.45 11.12
N VAL A 427 -5.32 -24.72 10.59
CA VAL A 427 -6.15 -23.72 9.92
C VAL A 427 -6.63 -22.66 10.91
N ASP A 428 -7.15 -23.05 12.07
CA ASP A 428 -7.59 -22.10 13.10
C ASP A 428 -6.42 -21.22 13.57
N PHE A 429 -5.25 -21.82 13.83
CA PHE A 429 -4.06 -21.06 14.21
C PHE A 429 -3.65 -20.02 13.14
N TYR A 430 -3.68 -20.39 11.87
CA TYR A 430 -3.37 -19.49 10.75
C TYR A 430 -4.38 -18.35 10.65
N THR A 431 -5.69 -18.67 10.70
CA THR A 431 -6.74 -17.69 10.53
C THR A 431 -6.79 -16.68 11.69
N ASP A 432 -6.50 -17.11 12.92
CA ASP A 432 -6.42 -16.23 14.08
C ASP A 432 -5.24 -15.25 13.95
N LEU A 433 -4.06 -15.74 13.50
CA LEU A 433 -2.91 -14.88 13.24
C LEU A 433 -3.18 -13.88 12.12
N TYR A 434 -3.79 -14.34 11.03
CA TYR A 434 -4.13 -13.49 9.88
C TYR A 434 -5.02 -12.33 10.29
N LYS A 435 -6.09 -12.62 11.02
CA LYS A 435 -7.02 -11.61 11.54
C LYS A 435 -6.30 -10.55 12.38
N ASP A 436 -5.50 -10.98 13.36
CA ASP A 436 -4.77 -10.07 14.24
C ASP A 436 -3.74 -9.24 13.46
N TYR A 437 -3.03 -9.87 12.53
CA TYR A 437 -2.01 -9.22 11.70
C TYR A 437 -2.60 -8.09 10.85
N TYR A 438 -3.68 -8.37 10.11
CA TYR A 438 -4.30 -7.39 9.23
C TYR A 438 -5.00 -6.26 9.99
N ALA A 439 -5.52 -6.55 11.17
CA ALA A 439 -6.12 -5.56 12.04
C ALA A 439 -5.10 -4.68 12.81
N GLY A 440 -3.79 -4.89 12.62
CA GLY A 440 -2.74 -4.15 13.33
C GLY A 440 -2.63 -4.49 14.82
N VAL A 441 -3.19 -5.64 15.24
CA VAL A 441 -3.12 -6.10 16.63
C VAL A 441 -1.75 -6.69 16.93
N PRO A 442 -1.11 -6.32 18.07
CA PRO A 442 0.18 -6.89 18.43
C PRO A 442 0.13 -8.40 18.60
N ILE A 443 1.07 -9.11 17.96
CA ILE A 443 1.22 -10.57 18.06
C ILE A 443 2.49 -10.88 18.87
N SER A 444 2.33 -11.59 19.99
CA SER A 444 3.46 -12.01 20.81
C SER A 444 4.13 -13.27 20.21
N TYR A 445 5.21 -13.09 19.45
CA TYR A 445 5.99 -14.21 18.90
C TYR A 445 6.42 -15.21 19.99
N SER A 446 6.85 -14.70 21.16
CA SER A 446 7.32 -15.54 22.27
C SER A 446 6.22 -16.43 22.86
N GLU A 447 4.97 -16.03 22.79
CA GLU A 447 3.81 -16.81 23.24
C GLU A 447 3.33 -17.73 22.12
N LYS A 448 3.06 -17.20 20.94
CA LYS A 448 2.52 -17.92 19.79
C LYS A 448 3.39 -19.09 19.32
N LYS A 449 4.73 -18.96 19.37
CA LYS A 449 5.64 -20.06 19.01
C LYS A 449 5.55 -21.30 19.95
N ASN A 450 4.98 -21.15 21.14
CA ASN A 450 4.79 -22.23 22.09
C ASN A 450 3.41 -22.89 21.95
N GLU A 451 2.52 -22.36 21.14
CA GLU A 451 1.22 -22.97 20.88
C GLU A 451 1.34 -24.24 20.06
N PHE A 452 0.43 -25.18 20.30
CA PHE A 452 0.44 -26.46 19.59
C PHE A 452 0.27 -26.28 18.08
N GLY A 453 -0.57 -25.33 17.65
CA GLY A 453 -0.79 -24.99 16.25
C GLY A 453 0.50 -24.60 15.54
N TYR A 454 1.34 -23.75 16.11
CA TYR A 454 2.63 -23.38 15.54
C TYR A 454 3.58 -24.61 15.42
N GLY A 455 3.62 -25.45 16.46
CA GLY A 455 4.42 -26.68 16.42
C GLY A 455 4.02 -27.62 15.28
N LEU A 456 2.75 -27.67 14.91
CA LEU A 456 2.27 -28.41 13.76
C LEU A 456 2.72 -27.77 12.43
N TRP A 457 2.64 -26.43 12.32
CA TRP A 457 3.14 -25.71 11.16
C TRP A 457 4.64 -25.94 10.91
N VAL A 458 5.46 -25.83 11.95
CA VAL A 458 6.91 -26.18 11.86
C VAL A 458 7.11 -27.61 11.41
N ARG A 459 6.34 -28.56 11.94
CA ARG A 459 6.55 -29.97 11.66
C ARG A 459 6.17 -30.39 10.23
N TYR A 460 5.09 -29.84 9.69
CA TYR A 460 4.49 -30.31 8.44
C TYR A 460 4.73 -29.36 7.27
N MET A 461 4.97 -28.07 7.53
CA MET A 461 4.99 -27.04 6.49
C MET A 461 6.32 -26.28 6.37
N ASP A 462 7.24 -26.35 7.35
CA ASP A 462 8.56 -25.73 7.21
C ASP A 462 9.43 -26.53 6.20
N PRO A 463 9.96 -25.89 5.13
CA PRO A 463 10.07 -24.46 4.83
C PRO A 463 9.10 -23.95 3.73
N SER A 464 7.84 -24.33 3.70
CA SER A 464 6.89 -23.88 2.68
C SER A 464 6.68 -22.36 2.65
N THR A 465 6.10 -21.84 1.57
CA THR A 465 5.73 -20.43 1.45
C THR A 465 4.70 -20.04 2.51
N GLU A 466 3.71 -20.88 2.75
CA GLU A 466 2.65 -20.68 3.74
C GLU A 466 3.22 -20.60 5.17
N PHE A 467 4.23 -21.43 5.48
CA PHE A 467 4.91 -21.35 6.77
C PHE A 467 5.71 -20.04 6.90
N ARG A 468 6.41 -19.61 5.85
CA ARG A 468 7.14 -18.35 5.86
C ARG A 468 6.23 -17.16 6.05
N GLN A 469 5.04 -17.15 5.41
CA GLN A 469 4.03 -16.12 5.61
C GLN A 469 3.55 -16.09 7.06
N LEU A 470 3.20 -17.24 7.62
CA LEU A 470 2.76 -17.37 9.01
C LEU A 470 3.84 -16.87 10.00
N ASP A 471 5.08 -17.31 9.85
CA ASP A 471 6.21 -16.89 10.71
C ASP A 471 6.52 -15.39 10.51
N GLY A 472 6.35 -14.88 9.28
CA GLY A 472 6.45 -13.46 8.94
C GLY A 472 5.43 -12.62 9.72
N MET A 473 4.14 -12.97 9.69
CA MET A 473 3.09 -12.28 10.44
C MET A 473 3.42 -12.18 11.93
N MET A 474 3.91 -13.27 12.53
CA MET A 474 4.28 -13.30 13.95
C MET A 474 5.50 -12.41 14.28
N ARG A 475 6.40 -12.17 13.33
CA ARG A 475 7.60 -11.35 13.53
C ARG A 475 7.39 -9.88 13.24
N ASP A 476 6.41 -9.54 12.42
CA ASP A 476 6.12 -8.16 12.02
C ASP A 476 5.21 -7.41 12.99
N SER A 477 4.36 -8.12 13.73
CA SER A 477 3.32 -7.50 14.58
C SER A 477 3.75 -7.39 16.04
N ILE A 478 4.95 -6.88 16.29
CA ILE A 478 5.54 -6.77 17.64
C ILE A 478 5.10 -5.49 18.39
N SER A 479 4.49 -4.53 17.70
CA SER A 479 4.01 -3.25 18.27
C SER A 479 2.56 -3.00 17.88
N ALA A 480 1.89 -2.09 18.60
CA ALA A 480 0.56 -1.61 18.20
C ALA A 480 0.66 -0.78 16.93
N ASN A 481 -0.17 -1.08 15.93
CA ASN A 481 -0.22 -0.40 14.65
C ASN A 481 -1.52 0.43 14.47
N ASN A 482 -2.31 0.57 15.53
CA ASN A 482 -3.60 1.26 15.49
C ASN A 482 -3.56 2.69 16.05
N HIS A 483 -2.40 3.13 16.53
CA HIS A 483 -2.21 4.44 17.12
C HIS A 483 -0.77 4.91 16.92
N ALA A 484 -0.60 6.21 16.65
CA ALA A 484 0.69 6.88 16.63
C ALA A 484 0.59 8.30 17.20
N GLU A 485 1.61 8.71 17.95
CA GLU A 485 1.88 10.09 18.35
C GLU A 485 3.19 10.50 17.65
N ILE A 486 3.09 11.35 16.64
CA ILE A 486 4.21 11.75 15.80
C ILE A 486 4.65 13.15 16.24
N PRO A 487 5.86 13.32 16.80
CA PRO A 487 6.34 14.62 17.23
C PRO A 487 6.59 15.54 16.03
N ASN A 488 6.52 16.85 16.27
CA ASN A 488 6.89 17.84 15.27
C ASN A 488 8.35 17.60 14.80
N PRO A 489 8.58 17.34 13.49
CA PRO A 489 9.89 16.98 12.97
C PRO A 489 10.96 18.09 13.17
N ILE A 490 10.55 19.35 13.24
CA ILE A 490 11.43 20.50 13.43
C ILE A 490 12.18 20.42 14.77
N HIS A 491 11.59 19.80 15.79
CA HIS A 491 12.14 19.67 17.13
C HIS A 491 13.02 18.41 17.32
N LEU A 492 13.14 17.58 16.29
CA LEU A 492 13.93 16.37 16.33
C LEU A 492 15.36 16.59 15.84
N LYS A 493 16.30 15.75 16.30
CA LYS A 493 17.67 15.75 15.78
C LYS A 493 17.64 15.24 14.33
N ARG A 494 18.33 15.93 13.45
CA ARG A 494 18.58 15.40 12.10
C ARG A 494 19.54 14.22 12.17
N PRO A 495 19.37 13.19 11.29
CA PRO A 495 20.28 12.05 11.23
C PRO A 495 21.73 12.46 10.94
#